data_390f0c3673791f45f6c14103f5f37e70
#
_entry.id   390f0c3673791f45f6c14103f5f37e70
#
_cell.length_a   1.000
_cell.length_b   1.000
_cell.length_c   1.000
_cell.angle_alpha   90.00
_cell.angle_beta   90.00
_cell.angle_gamma   90.00
#
_symmetry.space_group_name_H-M   'P 1'
#
loop_
_entity.id
_entity.type
_entity.pdbx_description
1 polymer ?
#
loop_
_entity_poly.entity_id
_entity_poly.type
_entity_poly.pdbx_seq_one_letter_code
_entity_poly.pdbx_strand_id
1 'polypeptide(L)'
;MVEQSGEFAGLAALVTGGASGIGLATARLLAGRGARVAVLDRVTVDGESTDLYPVLADVTDDAAVRAAVAETGRALGRLDIVVNNAGVGAAGTVEDNDDAEWHRVLDVNVLGIVRTTRAALPLLRQAARERGQAAIVNTCSVAAIAGLPQRALYSATKGAVYSLTLAMAADHVAEGIRVNCVTPGTADTPWVGRLLDAAPDPAAERAALNARQPMGRLVSADEVAAAIAYLASPLAGATTGTALAVDGGMQGLRIRPRPA
;
A
#
# COMPACT_ATOMS: atom_id res chain seq x y z
N MET A 1 -7.11 6.00 36.02
CA MET A 1 -7.43 5.51 34.66
C MET A 1 -6.11 5.42 33.90
N VAL A 2 -5.65 4.24 33.55
CA VAL A 2 -4.48 4.08 32.67
C VAL A 2 -4.99 4.54 31.31
N GLU A 3 -4.47 5.66 30.79
CA GLU A 3 -4.62 6.00 29.36
C GLU A 3 -4.20 4.77 28.56
N GLN A 4 -5.13 4.15 27.86
CA GLN A 4 -4.78 3.14 26.86
C GLN A 4 -4.02 3.88 25.76
N SER A 5 -2.70 3.95 25.91
CA SER A 5 -1.85 4.38 24.80
C SER A 5 -2.16 3.46 23.64
N GLY A 6 -2.58 4.01 22.49
CA GLY A 6 -2.93 3.24 21.31
C GLY A 6 -1.75 2.36 20.85
N GLU A 7 -2.03 1.29 20.12
CA GLU A 7 -1.05 0.31 19.61
C GLU A 7 0.18 0.97 18.95
N PHE A 8 -0.02 2.13 18.31
CA PHE A 8 1.01 2.91 17.60
C PHE A 8 1.46 4.17 18.36
N ALA A 9 1.11 4.29 19.64
CA ALA A 9 1.45 5.47 20.43
C ALA A 9 2.95 5.76 20.41
N GLY A 10 3.31 7.01 20.09
CA GLY A 10 4.69 7.47 19.99
C GLY A 10 5.45 6.99 18.76
N LEU A 11 4.82 6.28 17.82
CA LEU A 11 5.39 5.94 16.51
C LEU A 11 5.04 7.00 15.47
N ALA A 12 5.87 7.07 14.43
CA ALA A 12 5.67 7.93 13.28
C ALA A 12 5.60 7.10 11.98
N ALA A 13 4.64 7.39 11.13
CA ALA A 13 4.42 6.69 9.88
C ALA A 13 4.41 7.65 8.68
N LEU A 14 4.90 7.20 7.54
CA LEU A 14 4.74 7.82 6.23
C LEU A 14 3.89 6.90 5.36
N VAL A 15 2.81 7.43 4.77
CA VAL A 15 1.95 6.71 3.83
C VAL A 15 1.98 7.41 2.47
N THR A 16 2.48 6.72 1.43
CA THR A 16 2.46 7.25 0.05
C THR A 16 1.12 6.94 -0.63
N GLY A 17 0.65 7.86 -1.49
CA GLY A 17 -0.69 7.76 -2.09
C GLY A 17 -1.79 7.82 -1.02
N GLY A 18 -1.56 8.61 0.02
CA GLY A 18 -2.39 8.64 1.21
C GLY A 18 -3.55 9.63 1.17
N ALA A 19 -3.74 10.37 0.07
CA ALA A 19 -4.86 11.31 -0.06
C ALA A 19 -6.20 10.63 -0.40
N SER A 20 -6.21 9.35 -0.78
CA SER A 20 -7.44 8.64 -1.13
C SER A 20 -7.36 7.12 -0.91
N GLY A 21 -8.50 6.44 -1.01
CA GLY A 21 -8.62 4.99 -1.04
C GLY A 21 -7.91 4.27 0.12
N ILE A 22 -7.17 3.21 -0.20
CA ILE A 22 -6.46 2.38 0.79
C ILE A 22 -5.45 3.20 1.59
N GLY A 23 -4.71 4.11 0.94
CA GLY A 23 -3.72 4.94 1.61
C GLY A 23 -4.34 5.83 2.67
N LEU A 24 -5.44 6.51 2.35
CA LEU A 24 -6.14 7.38 3.30
C LEU A 24 -6.77 6.58 4.45
N ALA A 25 -7.39 5.44 4.14
CA ALA A 25 -7.94 4.54 5.17
C ALA A 25 -6.82 4.07 6.12
N THR A 26 -5.65 3.71 5.58
CA THR A 26 -4.48 3.32 6.37
C THR A 26 -3.97 4.46 7.24
N ALA A 27 -3.81 5.66 6.66
CA ALA A 27 -3.32 6.83 7.41
C ALA A 27 -4.25 7.17 8.58
N ARG A 28 -5.56 7.19 8.34
CA ARG A 28 -6.57 7.43 9.39
C ARG A 28 -6.57 6.35 10.46
N LEU A 29 -6.45 5.08 10.08
CA LEU A 29 -6.42 3.96 11.02
C LEU A 29 -5.19 4.02 11.93
N LEU A 30 -4.00 4.28 11.37
CA LEU A 30 -2.76 4.40 12.14
C LEU A 30 -2.83 5.62 13.09
N ALA A 31 -3.32 6.77 12.61
CA ALA A 31 -3.51 7.96 13.45
C ALA A 31 -4.51 7.71 14.58
N GLY A 32 -5.67 7.12 14.27
CA GLY A 32 -6.67 6.75 15.27
C GLY A 32 -6.19 5.73 16.32
N ARG A 33 -5.10 5.01 16.02
CA ARG A 33 -4.43 4.10 16.96
C ARG A 33 -3.18 4.71 17.61
N GLY A 34 -2.98 6.03 17.48
CA GLY A 34 -1.97 6.78 18.21
C GLY A 34 -0.67 7.08 17.47
N ALA A 35 -0.51 6.72 16.19
CA ALA A 35 0.64 7.13 15.39
C ALA A 35 0.55 8.61 14.99
N ARG A 36 1.70 9.27 14.84
CA ARG A 36 1.81 10.50 14.05
C ARG A 36 2.01 10.10 12.60
N VAL A 37 1.14 10.57 11.69
CA VAL A 37 1.13 10.08 10.30
C VAL A 37 1.34 11.23 9.33
N ALA A 38 2.36 11.11 8.48
CA ALA A 38 2.53 11.92 7.29
C ALA A 38 1.93 11.22 6.07
N VAL A 39 1.27 12.01 5.24
CA VAL A 39 0.64 11.57 3.99
C VAL A 39 1.36 12.20 2.82
N LEU A 40 2.07 11.41 2.03
CA LEU A 40 2.72 11.84 0.82
C LEU A 40 1.81 11.56 -0.38
N ASP A 41 1.42 12.62 -1.07
CA ASP A 41 0.60 12.53 -2.29
C ASP A 41 0.89 13.73 -3.19
N ARG A 42 0.41 13.68 -4.43
CA ARG A 42 0.43 14.79 -5.39
C ARG A 42 -0.64 15.84 -5.09
N VAL A 43 -1.61 15.49 -4.29
CA VAL A 43 -2.73 16.33 -3.87
C VAL A 43 -2.84 16.30 -2.34
N THR A 44 -3.41 17.35 -1.79
CA THR A 44 -3.72 17.41 -0.35
C THR A 44 -4.88 16.46 -0.01
N VAL A 45 -4.93 16.03 1.24
CA VAL A 45 -6.11 15.30 1.76
C VAL A 45 -7.28 16.24 1.84
N ASP A 46 -8.39 15.90 1.19
CA ASP A 46 -9.63 16.67 1.30
C ASP A 46 -10.27 16.46 2.69
N GLY A 47 -10.70 17.56 3.31
CA GLY A 47 -11.39 17.60 4.61
C GLY A 47 -10.50 17.98 5.79
N GLU A 48 -11.13 18.33 6.90
CA GLU A 48 -10.50 18.76 8.17
C GLU A 48 -9.92 17.55 8.95
N SER A 49 -8.97 16.83 8.37
CA SER A 49 -8.23 15.84 9.15
C SER A 49 -7.03 16.52 9.79
N THR A 50 -7.23 17.07 10.98
CA THR A 50 -6.19 17.74 11.78
C THR A 50 -5.08 16.79 12.24
N ASP A 51 -5.29 15.48 12.11
CA ASP A 51 -4.40 14.44 12.65
C ASP A 51 -3.40 13.89 11.64
N LEU A 52 -3.44 14.33 10.37
CA LEU A 52 -2.54 13.89 9.30
C LEU A 52 -1.66 15.05 8.83
N TYR A 53 -0.36 14.79 8.73
CA TYR A 53 0.61 15.77 8.22
C TYR A 53 0.74 15.64 6.69
N PRO A 54 0.25 16.59 5.88
CA PRO A 54 0.34 16.50 4.42
C PRO A 54 1.74 16.83 3.93
N VAL A 55 2.25 16.04 2.99
CA VAL A 55 3.51 16.27 2.28
C VAL A 55 3.30 16.11 0.80
N LEU A 56 3.45 17.19 0.03
CA LEU A 56 3.22 17.18 -1.41
C LEU A 56 4.46 16.70 -2.16
N ALA A 57 4.34 15.57 -2.85
CA ALA A 57 5.39 15.06 -3.75
C ALA A 57 4.81 14.06 -4.75
N ASP A 58 5.44 13.96 -5.93
CA ASP A 58 5.24 12.85 -6.86
C ASP A 58 6.31 11.77 -6.60
N VAL A 59 5.89 10.52 -6.44
CA VAL A 59 6.82 9.39 -6.23
C VAL A 59 7.72 9.11 -7.44
N THR A 60 7.42 9.70 -8.60
CA THR A 60 8.26 9.63 -9.80
C THR A 60 9.42 10.62 -9.78
N ASP A 61 9.40 11.63 -8.91
CA ASP A 61 10.48 12.61 -8.71
C ASP A 61 11.33 12.25 -7.49
N ASP A 62 12.55 11.75 -7.73
CA ASP A 62 13.47 11.34 -6.68
C ASP A 62 13.88 12.49 -5.74
N ALA A 63 14.05 13.70 -6.27
CA ALA A 63 14.42 14.87 -5.46
C ALA A 63 13.26 15.30 -4.55
N ALA A 64 12.03 15.32 -5.09
CA ALA A 64 10.84 15.62 -4.33
C ALA A 64 10.60 14.58 -3.24
N VAL A 65 10.76 13.28 -3.53
CA VAL A 65 10.63 12.20 -2.55
C VAL A 65 11.64 12.34 -1.42
N ARG A 66 12.93 12.62 -1.73
CA ARG A 66 13.93 12.83 -0.69
C ARG A 66 13.61 14.02 0.22
N ALA A 67 13.18 15.13 -0.38
CA ALA A 67 12.76 16.32 0.38
C ALA A 67 11.56 16.01 1.29
N ALA A 68 10.56 15.31 0.77
CA ALA A 68 9.35 14.91 1.47
C ALA A 68 9.64 13.98 2.66
N VAL A 69 10.51 12.99 2.48
CA VAL A 69 10.92 12.09 3.56
C VAL A 69 11.72 12.83 4.65
N ALA A 70 12.63 13.72 4.25
CA ALA A 70 13.37 14.55 5.19
C ALA A 70 12.46 15.51 5.97
N GLU A 71 11.46 16.09 5.31
CA GLU A 71 10.43 16.92 5.95
C GLU A 71 9.61 16.11 6.95
N THR A 72 9.14 14.90 6.55
CA THR A 72 8.44 13.98 7.45
C THR A 72 9.23 13.70 8.71
N GLY A 73 10.52 13.34 8.57
CA GLY A 73 11.40 13.08 9.72
C GLY A 73 11.54 14.27 10.64
N ARG A 74 11.63 15.50 10.10
CA ARG A 74 11.71 16.73 10.91
C ARG A 74 10.37 17.05 11.60
N ALA A 75 9.27 16.97 10.88
CA ALA A 75 7.93 17.32 11.39
C ALA A 75 7.46 16.33 12.46
N LEU A 76 7.67 15.04 12.22
CA LEU A 76 7.25 13.98 13.15
C LEU A 76 8.35 13.62 14.18
N GLY A 77 9.56 14.16 14.05
CA GLY A 77 10.70 13.91 14.94
C GLY A 77 11.33 12.53 14.81
N ARG A 78 10.73 11.61 14.03
CA ARG A 78 11.18 10.23 13.77
C ARG A 78 10.41 9.62 12.60
N LEU A 79 10.83 8.45 12.16
CA LEU A 79 10.08 7.63 11.19
C LEU A 79 10.28 6.14 11.53
N ASP A 80 9.22 5.46 11.93
CA ASP A 80 9.21 4.05 12.34
C ASP A 80 8.57 3.15 11.28
N ILE A 81 7.62 3.69 10.51
CA ILE A 81 6.78 2.93 9.59
C ILE A 81 6.73 3.64 8.24
N VAL A 82 6.95 2.89 7.16
CA VAL A 82 6.69 3.34 5.79
C VAL A 82 5.65 2.42 5.15
N VAL A 83 4.58 3.01 4.65
CA VAL A 83 3.58 2.33 3.83
C VAL A 83 3.70 2.83 2.39
N ASN A 84 4.28 2.01 1.54
CA ASN A 84 4.38 2.25 0.10
C ASN A 84 3.07 1.82 -0.56
N ASN A 85 2.13 2.77 -0.69
CA ASN A 85 0.80 2.49 -1.24
C ASN A 85 0.55 3.22 -2.58
N ALA A 86 1.28 4.29 -2.89
CA ALA A 86 1.15 4.98 -4.17
C ALA A 86 1.26 4.00 -5.35
N GLY A 87 0.31 4.09 -6.28
CA GLY A 87 0.29 3.20 -7.43
C GLY A 87 -0.82 3.55 -8.41
N VAL A 88 -0.63 3.10 -9.65
CA VAL A 88 -1.58 3.27 -10.74
C VAL A 88 -1.89 1.92 -11.38
N GLY A 89 -3.12 1.78 -11.89
CA GLY A 89 -3.52 0.62 -12.67
C GLY A 89 -3.12 0.76 -14.14
N ALA A 90 -3.07 -0.38 -14.82
CA ALA A 90 -3.03 -0.47 -16.28
C ALA A 90 -3.97 -1.58 -16.73
N ALA A 91 -4.75 -1.34 -17.76
CA ALA A 91 -5.55 -2.34 -18.44
C ALA A 91 -4.89 -2.70 -19.77
N GLY A 92 -5.15 -3.91 -20.26
CA GLY A 92 -4.67 -4.37 -21.55
C GLY A 92 -3.87 -5.66 -21.49
N THR A 93 -3.79 -6.31 -22.66
CA THR A 93 -2.90 -7.44 -22.91
C THR A 93 -1.45 -6.94 -23.10
N VAL A 94 -0.54 -7.83 -23.46
CA VAL A 94 0.84 -7.43 -23.76
C VAL A 94 0.97 -6.57 -25.02
N GLU A 95 -0.02 -6.63 -25.91
CA GLU A 95 -0.04 -5.89 -27.19
C GLU A 95 -0.62 -4.47 -27.04
N ASP A 96 -1.45 -4.22 -26.01
CA ASP A 96 -2.24 -2.99 -25.89
C ASP A 96 -1.48 -1.81 -25.27
N ASN A 97 -0.42 -2.10 -24.50
CA ASN A 97 0.33 -1.06 -23.82
C ASN A 97 1.68 -0.80 -24.52
N ASP A 98 1.92 0.44 -24.94
CA ASP A 98 3.19 0.84 -25.53
C ASP A 98 4.31 0.99 -24.48
N ASP A 99 5.54 1.16 -24.93
CA ASP A 99 6.72 1.30 -24.05
C ASP A 99 6.60 2.52 -23.12
N ALA A 100 5.97 3.59 -23.54
CA ALA A 100 5.78 4.79 -22.72
C ALA A 100 4.87 4.49 -21.52
N GLU A 101 3.78 3.75 -21.73
CA GLU A 101 2.89 3.32 -20.65
C GLU A 101 3.59 2.30 -19.74
N TRP A 102 4.38 1.37 -20.29
CA TRP A 102 5.22 0.47 -19.51
C TRP A 102 6.16 1.24 -18.58
N HIS A 103 6.90 2.21 -19.10
CA HIS A 103 7.80 3.04 -18.30
C HIS A 103 7.05 3.81 -17.23
N ARG A 104 5.92 4.44 -17.56
CA ARG A 104 5.12 5.22 -16.64
C ARG A 104 4.62 4.39 -15.45
N VAL A 105 4.08 3.20 -15.72
CA VAL A 105 3.50 2.36 -14.66
C VAL A 105 4.59 1.71 -13.81
N LEU A 106 5.72 1.30 -14.39
CA LEU A 106 6.89 0.83 -13.65
C LEU A 106 7.48 1.94 -12.78
N ASP A 107 7.56 3.15 -13.29
CA ASP A 107 8.11 4.29 -12.56
C ASP A 107 7.31 4.61 -11.30
N VAL A 108 5.99 4.63 -11.39
CA VAL A 108 5.12 4.85 -10.22
C VAL A 108 5.13 3.64 -9.29
N ASN A 109 4.80 2.44 -9.81
CA ASN A 109 4.49 1.28 -8.98
C ASN A 109 5.72 0.60 -8.37
N VAL A 110 6.87 0.70 -9.02
CA VAL A 110 8.11 0.03 -8.60
C VAL A 110 9.16 1.04 -8.17
N LEU A 111 9.57 1.95 -9.05
CA LEU A 111 10.62 2.92 -8.72
C LEU A 111 10.17 3.90 -7.63
N GLY A 112 8.88 4.25 -7.55
CA GLY A 112 8.32 5.03 -6.44
C GLY A 112 8.57 4.38 -5.09
N ILE A 113 8.37 3.05 -4.98
CA ILE A 113 8.70 2.28 -3.76
C ILE A 113 10.20 2.33 -3.47
N VAL A 114 11.02 2.13 -4.49
CA VAL A 114 12.49 2.17 -4.35
C VAL A 114 12.97 3.54 -3.87
N ARG A 115 12.48 4.63 -4.46
CA ARG A 115 12.85 6.01 -4.05
C ARG A 115 12.44 6.30 -2.62
N THR A 116 11.18 6.03 -2.28
CA THR A 116 10.66 6.27 -0.92
C THR A 116 11.42 5.46 0.12
N THR A 117 11.59 4.16 -0.13
CA THR A 117 12.30 3.28 0.79
C THR A 117 13.76 3.72 0.97
N ARG A 118 14.48 3.97 -0.13
CA ARG A 118 15.88 4.42 -0.10
C ARG A 118 16.05 5.72 0.70
N ALA A 119 15.15 6.67 0.53
CA ALA A 119 15.16 7.92 1.29
C ALA A 119 14.85 7.70 2.77
N ALA A 120 13.95 6.76 3.10
CA ALA A 120 13.49 6.50 4.46
C ALA A 120 14.44 5.61 5.28
N LEU A 121 15.26 4.75 4.66
CA LEU A 121 16.13 3.79 5.34
C LEU A 121 17.00 4.38 6.44
N PRO A 122 17.64 5.57 6.31
CA PRO A 122 18.42 6.14 7.41
C PRO A 122 17.58 6.38 8.68
N LEU A 123 16.34 6.87 8.53
CA LEU A 123 15.43 7.12 9.65
C LEU A 123 14.89 5.81 10.24
N LEU A 124 14.53 4.85 9.40
CA LEU A 124 14.08 3.52 9.83
C LEU A 124 15.18 2.77 10.61
N ARG A 125 16.43 2.84 10.16
CA ARG A 125 17.58 2.29 10.90
C ARG A 125 17.77 2.95 12.25
N GLN A 126 17.57 4.26 12.34
CA GLN A 126 17.58 4.97 13.62
C GLN A 126 16.46 4.48 14.53
N ALA A 127 15.23 4.40 14.02
CA ALA A 127 14.07 3.90 14.77
C ALA A 127 14.29 2.45 15.26
N ALA A 128 14.83 1.58 14.40
CA ALA A 128 15.14 0.20 14.76
C ALA A 128 16.19 0.10 15.88
N ARG A 129 17.24 0.93 15.85
CA ARG A 129 18.23 0.98 16.94
C ARG A 129 17.64 1.46 18.26
N GLU A 130 16.72 2.43 18.21
CA GLU A 130 16.14 3.05 19.42
C GLU A 130 15.01 2.20 20.04
N ARG A 131 14.24 1.47 19.22
CA ARG A 131 13.05 0.74 19.67
C ARG A 131 13.07 -0.76 19.37
N GLY A 132 14.16 -1.27 18.81
CA GLY A 132 14.30 -2.67 18.45
C GLY A 132 13.67 -3.07 17.13
N GLN A 133 12.87 -2.22 16.50
CA GLN A 133 12.24 -2.51 15.21
C GLN A 133 11.73 -1.28 14.46
N ALA A 134 11.64 -1.44 13.13
CA ALA A 134 10.91 -0.58 12.21
C ALA A 134 10.17 -1.44 11.18
N ALA A 135 9.23 -0.86 10.41
CA ALA A 135 8.44 -1.63 9.46
C ALA A 135 8.26 -0.91 8.12
N ILE A 136 8.31 -1.68 7.04
CA ILE A 136 7.91 -1.29 5.69
C ILE A 136 6.77 -2.20 5.25
N VAL A 137 5.67 -1.64 4.77
CA VAL A 137 4.56 -2.39 4.18
C VAL A 137 4.28 -1.89 2.77
N ASN A 138 4.37 -2.79 1.79
CA ASN A 138 4.13 -2.47 0.39
C ASN A 138 2.70 -2.88 -0.01
N THR A 139 1.98 -2.04 -0.74
CA THR A 139 0.71 -2.41 -1.36
C THR A 139 0.97 -3.11 -2.69
N CYS A 140 0.99 -4.42 -2.65
CA CYS A 140 1.07 -5.30 -3.81
C CYS A 140 -0.33 -5.46 -4.46
N SER A 141 -0.68 -6.63 -4.94
CA SER A 141 -1.99 -7.00 -5.48
C SER A 141 -2.07 -8.52 -5.67
N VAL A 142 -3.28 -9.06 -5.65
CA VAL A 142 -3.54 -10.42 -6.13
C VAL A 142 -3.04 -10.63 -7.56
N ALA A 143 -2.98 -9.58 -8.38
CA ALA A 143 -2.45 -9.61 -9.75
C ALA A 143 -0.95 -10.00 -9.84
N ALA A 144 -0.20 -9.94 -8.74
CA ALA A 144 1.18 -10.41 -8.70
C ALA A 144 1.32 -11.94 -8.82
N ILE A 145 0.28 -12.67 -8.44
CA ILE A 145 0.31 -14.12 -8.22
C ILE A 145 -0.85 -14.87 -8.85
N ALA A 146 -1.91 -14.16 -9.27
CA ALA A 146 -3.04 -14.71 -10.01
C ALA A 146 -3.03 -14.17 -11.45
N GLY A 147 -3.19 -15.06 -12.44
CA GLY A 147 -3.33 -14.66 -13.85
C GLY A 147 -4.66 -13.97 -14.08
N LEU A 148 -4.63 -12.66 -14.26
CA LEU A 148 -5.81 -11.84 -14.54
C LEU A 148 -5.82 -11.42 -16.00
N PRO A 149 -6.91 -11.63 -16.75
CA PRO A 149 -7.01 -11.17 -18.13
C PRO A 149 -6.95 -9.65 -18.18
N GLN A 150 -6.37 -9.11 -19.25
CA GLN A 150 -6.27 -7.66 -19.48
C GLN A 150 -5.49 -6.91 -18.38
N ARG A 151 -4.43 -7.51 -17.81
CA ARG A 151 -3.62 -6.95 -16.72
C ARG A 151 -2.12 -7.22 -16.88
N ALA A 152 -1.62 -7.44 -18.10
CA ALA A 152 -0.24 -7.85 -18.32
C ALA A 152 0.76 -6.90 -17.67
N LEU A 153 0.73 -5.62 -18.02
CA LEU A 153 1.60 -4.58 -17.48
C LEU A 153 1.44 -4.43 -15.94
N TYR A 154 0.19 -4.32 -15.47
CA TYR A 154 -0.08 -4.16 -14.04
C TYR A 154 0.42 -5.35 -13.24
N SER A 155 0.17 -6.58 -13.72
CA SER A 155 0.63 -7.80 -13.07
C SER A 155 2.16 -7.87 -13.02
N ALA A 156 2.86 -7.49 -14.09
CA ALA A 156 4.31 -7.42 -14.11
C ALA A 156 4.85 -6.47 -13.03
N THR A 157 4.27 -5.26 -12.89
CA THR A 157 4.70 -4.32 -11.85
C THR A 157 4.42 -4.85 -10.43
N LYS A 158 3.27 -5.51 -10.22
CA LYS A 158 2.94 -6.06 -8.89
C LYS A 158 3.74 -7.33 -8.58
N GLY A 159 4.09 -8.13 -9.58
CA GLY A 159 5.08 -9.21 -9.44
C GLY A 159 6.46 -8.68 -9.03
N ALA A 160 6.91 -7.56 -9.62
CA ALA A 160 8.13 -6.89 -9.21
C ALA A 160 8.05 -6.39 -7.74
N VAL A 161 6.94 -5.80 -7.31
CA VAL A 161 6.73 -5.38 -5.91
C VAL A 161 6.78 -6.57 -4.96
N TYR A 162 6.18 -7.69 -5.33
CA TYR A 162 6.23 -8.93 -4.54
C TYR A 162 7.68 -9.38 -4.32
N SER A 163 8.44 -9.55 -5.41
CA SER A 163 9.85 -9.99 -5.34
C SER A 163 10.73 -8.97 -4.61
N LEU A 164 10.52 -7.67 -4.86
CA LEU A 164 11.23 -6.59 -4.17
C LEU A 164 10.99 -6.62 -2.66
N THR A 165 9.76 -6.94 -2.23
CA THR A 165 9.42 -7.08 -0.81
C THR A 165 10.27 -8.17 -0.14
N LEU A 166 10.41 -9.33 -0.79
CA LEU A 166 11.21 -10.45 -0.26
C LEU A 166 12.69 -10.10 -0.19
N ALA A 167 13.23 -9.47 -1.24
CA ALA A 167 14.62 -9.04 -1.29
C ALA A 167 14.92 -8.01 -0.18
N MET A 168 14.10 -6.97 -0.05
CA MET A 168 14.26 -5.96 1.01
C MET A 168 14.12 -6.58 2.42
N ALA A 169 13.23 -7.57 2.60
CA ALA A 169 13.12 -8.27 3.88
C ALA A 169 14.42 -8.99 4.22
N ALA A 170 15.00 -9.71 3.26
CA ALA A 170 16.27 -10.40 3.45
C ALA A 170 17.43 -9.43 3.75
N ASP A 171 17.49 -8.31 3.03
CA ASP A 171 18.56 -7.32 3.19
C ASP A 171 18.52 -6.61 4.56
N HIS A 172 17.33 -6.37 5.12
CA HIS A 172 17.16 -5.48 6.26
C HIS A 172 16.72 -6.18 7.56
N VAL A 173 16.46 -7.50 7.56
CA VAL A 173 16.05 -8.22 8.77
C VAL A 173 17.07 -8.11 9.90
N ALA A 174 18.37 -8.18 9.58
CA ALA A 174 19.45 -8.03 10.56
C ALA A 174 19.56 -6.59 11.12
N GLU A 175 19.00 -5.61 10.44
CA GLU A 175 18.94 -4.22 10.88
C GLU A 175 17.71 -3.93 11.76
N GLY A 176 16.88 -4.94 12.04
CA GLY A 176 15.63 -4.79 12.79
C GLY A 176 14.50 -4.14 11.98
N ILE A 177 14.58 -4.13 10.63
CA ILE A 177 13.55 -3.58 9.76
C ILE A 177 12.77 -4.73 9.13
N ARG A 178 11.49 -4.83 9.43
CA ARG A 178 10.59 -5.80 8.83
C ARG A 178 10.02 -5.26 7.52
N VAL A 179 9.96 -6.09 6.50
CA VAL A 179 9.39 -5.71 5.21
C VAL A 179 8.37 -6.75 4.77
N ASN A 180 7.15 -6.31 4.54
CA ASN A 180 6.03 -7.16 4.14
C ASN A 180 5.21 -6.51 3.02
N CYS A 181 4.29 -7.24 2.43
CA CYS A 181 3.28 -6.64 1.56
C CYS A 181 1.88 -7.21 1.83
N VAL A 182 0.88 -6.45 1.45
CA VAL A 182 -0.49 -6.95 1.30
C VAL A 182 -0.76 -7.25 -0.16
N THR A 183 -1.60 -8.27 -0.44
CA THR A 183 -2.08 -8.59 -1.79
C THR A 183 -3.61 -8.44 -1.84
N PRO A 184 -4.11 -7.20 -1.98
CA PRO A 184 -5.54 -6.96 -2.09
C PRO A 184 -6.13 -7.60 -3.37
N GLY A 185 -7.38 -8.05 -3.26
CA GLY A 185 -8.24 -8.29 -4.42
C GLY A 185 -8.70 -6.97 -5.04
N THR A 186 -9.85 -6.97 -5.72
CA THR A 186 -10.45 -5.72 -6.18
C THR A 186 -11.01 -4.98 -4.97
N ALA A 187 -10.40 -3.84 -4.64
CA ALA A 187 -10.81 -3.02 -3.49
C ALA A 187 -11.78 -1.92 -3.93
N ASP A 188 -12.87 -1.74 -3.17
CA ASP A 188 -13.85 -0.67 -3.39
C ASP A 188 -13.23 0.67 -3.00
N THR A 189 -12.73 1.38 -4.00
CA THR A 189 -11.97 2.63 -3.86
C THR A 189 -12.43 3.64 -4.92
N PRO A 190 -12.13 4.93 -4.76
CA PRO A 190 -12.45 5.93 -5.78
C PRO A 190 -11.88 5.59 -7.18
N TRP A 191 -10.76 4.85 -7.24
CA TRP A 191 -10.22 4.38 -8.52
C TRP A 191 -11.15 3.37 -9.19
N VAL A 192 -11.68 2.39 -8.44
CA VAL A 192 -12.66 1.42 -8.96
C VAL A 192 -13.96 2.13 -9.31
N GLY A 193 -14.40 3.12 -8.51
CA GLY A 193 -15.54 3.97 -8.85
C GLY A 193 -15.40 4.59 -10.25
N ARG A 194 -14.28 5.25 -10.53
CA ARG A 194 -14.01 5.82 -11.87
C ARG A 194 -13.96 4.78 -12.99
N LEU A 195 -13.47 3.57 -12.70
CA LEU A 195 -13.49 2.48 -13.66
C LEU A 195 -14.93 2.05 -14.00
N LEU A 196 -15.78 1.96 -13.00
CA LEU A 196 -17.20 1.62 -13.16
C LEU A 196 -17.96 2.72 -13.92
N ASP A 197 -17.71 3.99 -13.57
CA ASP A 197 -18.36 5.14 -14.23
C ASP A 197 -18.01 5.23 -15.72
N ALA A 198 -16.84 4.74 -16.12
CA ALA A 198 -16.38 4.69 -17.51
C ALA A 198 -16.88 3.45 -18.27
N ALA A 199 -17.47 2.47 -17.59
CA ALA A 199 -17.95 1.24 -18.22
C ALA A 199 -19.26 1.48 -18.98
N PRO A 200 -19.51 0.80 -20.13
CA PRO A 200 -20.79 0.88 -20.85
C PRO A 200 -21.99 0.47 -19.99
N ASP A 201 -21.82 -0.47 -19.07
CA ASP A 201 -22.81 -0.90 -18.08
C ASP A 201 -22.11 -1.01 -16.70
N PRO A 202 -22.17 0.05 -15.88
CA PRO A 202 -21.56 0.06 -14.55
C PRO A 202 -22.06 -1.04 -13.62
N ALA A 203 -23.34 -1.41 -13.70
CA ALA A 203 -23.96 -2.42 -12.85
C ALA A 203 -23.45 -3.82 -13.20
N ALA A 204 -23.41 -4.15 -14.49
CA ALA A 204 -22.86 -5.42 -14.96
C ALA A 204 -21.36 -5.55 -14.65
N GLU A 205 -20.58 -4.47 -14.83
CA GLU A 205 -19.14 -4.48 -14.50
C GLU A 205 -18.94 -4.66 -12.98
N ARG A 206 -19.70 -3.98 -12.12
CA ARG A 206 -19.64 -4.19 -10.66
C ARG A 206 -19.99 -5.63 -10.29
N ALA A 207 -21.02 -6.21 -10.90
CA ALA A 207 -21.39 -7.60 -10.67
C ALA A 207 -20.26 -8.56 -11.08
N ALA A 208 -19.61 -8.32 -12.23
CA ALA A 208 -18.47 -9.10 -12.69
C ALA A 208 -17.26 -8.98 -11.73
N LEU A 209 -16.96 -7.79 -11.22
CA LEU A 209 -15.90 -7.56 -10.24
C LEU A 209 -16.20 -8.29 -8.91
N ASN A 210 -17.44 -8.26 -8.43
CA ASN A 210 -17.85 -8.99 -7.24
C ASN A 210 -17.72 -10.51 -7.43
N ALA A 211 -18.14 -11.02 -8.58
CA ALA A 211 -18.10 -12.46 -8.90
C ALA A 211 -16.66 -13.02 -9.00
N ARG A 212 -15.67 -12.18 -9.30
CA ARG A 212 -14.25 -12.60 -9.29
C ARG A 212 -13.74 -12.99 -7.93
N GLN A 213 -14.34 -12.47 -6.86
CA GLN A 213 -13.93 -12.76 -5.49
C GLN A 213 -14.85 -13.83 -4.90
N PRO A 214 -14.32 -14.97 -4.43
CA PRO A 214 -15.12 -16.04 -3.83
C PRO A 214 -16.06 -15.56 -2.73
N MET A 215 -15.71 -14.50 -2.01
CA MET A 215 -16.54 -13.88 -0.99
C MET A 215 -17.80 -13.21 -1.57
N GLY A 216 -17.83 -12.93 -2.89
CA GLY A 216 -18.98 -12.36 -3.61
C GLY A 216 -19.14 -10.85 -3.49
N ARG A 217 -18.12 -10.14 -3.00
CA ARG A 217 -18.07 -8.68 -2.91
C ARG A 217 -16.65 -8.14 -3.07
N LEU A 218 -16.53 -6.86 -3.36
CA LEU A 218 -15.24 -6.17 -3.29
C LEU A 218 -14.72 -6.15 -1.83
N VAL A 219 -13.41 -6.12 -1.65
CA VAL A 219 -12.81 -5.81 -0.35
C VAL A 219 -12.88 -4.30 -0.11
N SER A 220 -13.07 -3.88 1.14
CA SER A 220 -13.06 -2.46 1.46
C SER A 220 -11.65 -1.93 1.64
N ALA A 221 -11.48 -0.60 1.48
CA ALA A 221 -10.23 0.07 1.80
C ALA A 221 -9.83 -0.15 3.29
N ASP A 222 -10.82 -0.20 4.19
CA ASP A 222 -10.60 -0.41 5.62
C ASP A 222 -10.12 -1.83 5.94
N GLU A 223 -10.62 -2.86 5.23
CA GLU A 223 -10.12 -4.23 5.38
C GLU A 223 -8.65 -4.34 4.98
N VAL A 224 -8.25 -3.66 3.90
CA VAL A 224 -6.85 -3.60 3.49
C VAL A 224 -6.01 -2.80 4.48
N ALA A 225 -6.52 -1.66 4.95
CA ALA A 225 -5.86 -0.83 5.97
C ALA A 225 -5.62 -1.60 7.28
N ALA A 226 -6.58 -2.43 7.72
CA ALA A 226 -6.43 -3.27 8.91
C ALA A 226 -5.29 -4.29 8.75
N ALA A 227 -5.15 -4.90 7.57
CA ALA A 227 -4.05 -5.82 7.28
C ALA A 227 -2.69 -5.09 7.21
N ILE A 228 -2.64 -3.89 6.62
CA ILE A 228 -1.44 -3.04 6.61
C ILE A 228 -1.06 -2.67 8.04
N ALA A 229 -2.02 -2.25 8.87
CA ALA A 229 -1.79 -1.91 10.27
C ALA A 229 -1.23 -3.12 11.05
N TYR A 230 -1.78 -4.32 10.87
CA TYR A 230 -1.21 -5.53 11.47
C TYR A 230 0.25 -5.74 11.08
N LEU A 231 0.60 -5.66 9.80
CA LEU A 231 1.97 -5.84 9.32
C LEU A 231 2.92 -4.73 9.81
N ALA A 232 2.41 -3.52 10.01
CA ALA A 232 3.15 -2.38 10.54
C ALA A 232 3.32 -2.43 12.07
N SER A 233 2.46 -3.18 12.77
CA SER A 233 2.38 -3.23 14.22
C SER A 233 3.67 -3.72 14.87
N PRO A 234 4.09 -3.10 16.00
CA PRO A 234 5.13 -3.67 16.85
C PRO A 234 4.84 -5.09 17.34
N LEU A 235 3.55 -5.46 17.45
CA LEU A 235 3.12 -6.80 17.88
C LEU A 235 3.38 -7.87 16.82
N ALA A 236 3.57 -7.50 15.55
CA ALA A 236 3.91 -8.42 14.47
C ALA A 236 5.43 -8.64 14.32
N GLY A 237 6.18 -8.59 15.42
CA GLY A 237 7.66 -8.61 15.44
C GLY A 237 8.33 -9.78 14.73
N ALA A 238 7.66 -10.94 14.64
CA ALA A 238 8.17 -12.12 13.95
C ALA A 238 7.70 -12.23 12.48
N THR A 239 6.93 -11.24 11.97
CA THR A 239 6.37 -11.26 10.61
C THR A 239 7.20 -10.38 9.69
N THR A 240 7.99 -10.99 8.82
CA THR A 240 8.78 -10.33 7.76
C THR A 240 8.86 -11.21 6.53
N GLY A 241 9.00 -10.64 5.34
CA GLY A 241 9.05 -11.37 4.07
C GLY A 241 7.73 -12.05 3.70
N THR A 242 6.58 -11.56 4.22
CA THR A 242 5.28 -12.17 3.93
C THR A 242 4.44 -11.32 2.98
N ALA A 243 3.59 -12.00 2.22
CA ALA A 243 2.52 -11.38 1.44
C ALA A 243 1.17 -11.81 2.05
N LEU A 244 0.49 -10.87 2.70
CA LEU A 244 -0.78 -11.12 3.36
C LEU A 244 -1.93 -10.89 2.38
N ALA A 245 -2.67 -11.95 2.06
CA ALA A 245 -3.81 -11.86 1.16
C ALA A 245 -5.00 -11.17 1.83
N VAL A 246 -5.56 -10.16 1.13
CA VAL A 246 -6.79 -9.47 1.49
C VAL A 246 -7.66 -9.42 0.24
N ASP A 247 -8.08 -10.57 -0.26
CA ASP A 247 -8.59 -10.74 -1.61
C ASP A 247 -9.92 -11.50 -1.70
N GLY A 248 -10.57 -11.73 -0.55
CA GLY A 248 -11.84 -12.47 -0.49
C GLY A 248 -11.72 -13.91 -0.97
N GLY A 249 -10.50 -14.50 -0.92
CA GLY A 249 -10.21 -15.87 -1.34
C GLY A 249 -9.83 -16.02 -2.82
N MET A 250 -9.66 -14.92 -3.54
CA MET A 250 -9.43 -14.92 -5.00
C MET A 250 -8.18 -15.68 -5.40
N GLN A 251 -7.10 -15.60 -4.64
CA GLN A 251 -5.85 -16.31 -4.91
C GLN A 251 -5.94 -17.79 -4.58
N GLY A 252 -6.42 -18.13 -3.39
CA GLY A 252 -6.22 -19.46 -2.80
C GLY A 252 -7.41 -20.40 -2.93
N LEU A 253 -8.65 -19.90 -3.10
CA LEU A 253 -9.83 -20.72 -3.05
C LEU A 253 -10.28 -21.17 -4.44
N ARG A 254 -10.75 -22.41 -4.53
CA ARG A 254 -11.46 -22.98 -5.67
C ARG A 254 -12.83 -23.44 -5.16
N ILE A 255 -13.84 -22.59 -5.30
CA ILE A 255 -15.19 -22.87 -4.82
C ILE A 255 -16.04 -23.50 -5.92
N ARG A 256 -17.03 -24.32 -5.52
CA ARG A 256 -18.05 -24.80 -6.45
C ARG A 256 -18.99 -23.64 -6.80
N PRO A 257 -19.51 -23.59 -8.06
CA PRO A 257 -20.58 -22.65 -8.38
C PRO A 257 -21.72 -22.77 -7.37
N ARG A 258 -22.23 -21.63 -6.91
CA ARG A 258 -23.43 -21.64 -6.05
C ARG A 258 -24.62 -22.08 -6.90
N PRO A 259 -25.50 -22.97 -6.41
CA PRO A 259 -26.78 -23.22 -7.07
C PRO A 259 -27.53 -21.90 -7.22
N ALA A 260 -28.14 -21.71 -8.38
CA ALA A 260 -28.97 -20.54 -8.67
C ALA A 260 -30.23 -20.53 -7.76
#